data_cade96092e56db063df402a673f183e8
#
_entry.id   cade96092e56db063df402a673f183e8
#
_cell.length_a   1.000
_cell.length_b   1.000
_cell.length_c   1.000
_cell.angle_alpha   90.00
_cell.angle_beta   90.00
_cell.angle_gamma   90.00
#
_symmetry.space_group_name_H-M   'P 1'
#
loop_
_entity.id
_entity.type
_entity.pdbx_description
1 polymer ?
#
loop_
_entity_poly.entity_id
_entity_poly.type
_entity_poly.pdbx_seq_one_letter_code
_entity_poly.pdbx_strand_id
1 'polypeptide(L)'
;VERLALQTLRAHSEGTAKRCAAFAAEFGAESEGYEAGAHHDDGKASNGFQKRLLHNGPKVDHATAGAMAVNQTNNMLLAACMMGHHSGLPDLGSPANPPGAPTFVGRWRKWLAKQIPPVDPDYPVPPVVLPARPVRKPSLAESFRTRMLYSCLVDADYLDTEQFMNGETPRGTGDDMKTLLNRLQRHLDKWKNPTTELNQL
;
A
#
# COMPACT_ATOMS: atom_id res chain seq x y z
N VAL A 1 -28.63 19.51 -9.64
CA VAL A 1 -27.98 18.80 -8.52
C VAL A 1 -27.08 17.74 -9.16
N GLU A 2 -25.76 17.96 -9.20
CA GLU A 2 -24.80 16.96 -9.64
C GLU A 2 -24.95 15.72 -8.73
N ARG A 3 -25.26 14.58 -9.34
CA ARG A 3 -25.23 13.30 -8.63
C ARG A 3 -23.76 12.98 -8.41
N LEU A 4 -23.31 13.07 -7.15
CA LEU A 4 -22.01 12.51 -6.76
C LEU A 4 -22.01 11.02 -7.12
N ALA A 5 -21.10 10.63 -8.02
CA ALA A 5 -20.85 9.23 -8.29
C ALA A 5 -20.16 8.64 -7.05
N LEU A 6 -20.69 7.54 -6.53
CA LEU A 6 -20.13 6.86 -5.35
C LEU A 6 -19.61 5.49 -5.78
N GLN A 7 -18.30 5.27 -5.61
CA GLN A 7 -17.70 3.95 -5.73
C GLN A 7 -17.94 3.17 -4.43
N THR A 8 -18.44 1.94 -4.55
CA THR A 8 -18.55 1.09 -3.36
C THR A 8 -17.19 0.62 -2.90
N LEU A 9 -17.00 0.45 -1.59
CA LEU A 9 -15.76 -0.09 -1.03
C LEU A 9 -15.39 -1.44 -1.67
N ARG A 10 -16.37 -2.32 -1.88
CA ARG A 10 -16.16 -3.61 -2.55
C ARG A 10 -15.62 -3.46 -3.96
N ALA A 11 -16.22 -2.59 -4.78
CA ALA A 11 -15.77 -2.38 -6.16
C ALA A 11 -14.35 -1.83 -6.21
N HIS A 12 -14.02 -0.87 -5.32
CA HIS A 12 -12.69 -0.32 -5.18
C HIS A 12 -11.67 -1.38 -4.74
N SER A 13 -11.95 -2.12 -3.67
CA SER A 13 -11.04 -3.18 -3.19
C SER A 13 -10.80 -4.25 -4.26
N GLU A 14 -11.83 -4.68 -4.99
CA GLU A 14 -11.70 -5.66 -6.07
C GLU A 14 -10.90 -5.10 -7.27
N GLY A 15 -11.14 -3.86 -7.67
CA GLY A 15 -10.38 -3.19 -8.73
C GLY A 15 -8.91 -3.02 -8.36
N THR A 16 -8.62 -2.57 -7.15
CA THR A 16 -7.27 -2.44 -6.61
C THR A 16 -6.57 -3.80 -6.51
N ALA A 17 -7.26 -4.85 -6.03
CA ALA A 17 -6.71 -6.21 -5.94
C ALA A 17 -6.26 -6.75 -7.29
N LYS A 18 -7.10 -6.66 -8.32
CA LYS A 18 -6.79 -7.13 -9.67
C LYS A 18 -5.58 -6.41 -10.28
N ARG A 19 -5.51 -5.08 -10.11
CA ARG A 19 -4.39 -4.27 -10.61
C ARG A 19 -3.10 -4.58 -9.87
N CYS A 20 -3.15 -4.60 -8.54
CA CYS A 20 -1.99 -4.88 -7.70
C CYS A 20 -1.45 -6.29 -7.96
N ALA A 21 -2.32 -7.30 -8.12
CA ALA A 21 -1.95 -8.64 -8.52
C ALA A 21 -1.22 -8.67 -9.87
N ALA A 22 -1.77 -7.99 -10.88
CA ALA A 22 -1.16 -7.91 -12.21
C ALA A 22 0.23 -7.27 -12.18
N PHE A 23 0.40 -6.18 -11.43
CA PHE A 23 1.72 -5.54 -11.27
C PHE A 23 2.70 -6.44 -10.51
N ALA A 24 2.26 -7.09 -9.45
CA ALA A 24 3.08 -7.95 -8.61
C ALA A 24 3.43 -9.28 -9.28
N ALA A 25 2.68 -9.74 -10.27
CA ALA A 25 2.96 -10.95 -11.06
C ALA A 25 4.32 -10.88 -11.76
N GLU A 26 4.76 -9.68 -12.19
CA GLU A 26 6.04 -9.46 -12.87
C GLU A 26 7.28 -9.90 -12.04
N PHE A 27 7.13 -10.02 -10.72
CA PHE A 27 8.18 -10.52 -9.83
C PHE A 27 7.72 -11.66 -8.91
N GLY A 28 6.69 -12.42 -9.35
CA GLY A 28 6.22 -13.62 -8.66
C GLY A 28 5.55 -13.34 -7.31
N ALA A 29 4.80 -12.24 -7.21
CA ALA A 29 4.10 -11.82 -5.99
C ALA A 29 2.60 -11.57 -6.22
N GLU A 30 2.01 -12.22 -7.23
CA GLU A 30 0.62 -12.03 -7.63
C GLU A 30 -0.36 -12.19 -6.46
N SER A 31 -0.23 -13.27 -5.69
CA SER A 31 -1.13 -13.55 -4.56
C SER A 31 -1.01 -12.48 -3.47
N GLU A 32 0.22 -12.06 -3.12
CA GLU A 32 0.42 -11.00 -2.14
C GLU A 32 -0.13 -9.65 -2.65
N GLY A 33 0.04 -9.37 -3.94
CA GLY A 33 -0.55 -8.19 -4.57
C GLY A 33 -2.07 -8.21 -4.50
N TYR A 34 -2.69 -9.35 -4.81
CA TYR A 34 -4.13 -9.50 -4.71
C TYR A 34 -4.65 -9.22 -3.30
N GLU A 35 -4.11 -9.90 -2.30
CA GLU A 35 -4.54 -9.76 -0.91
C GLU A 35 -4.25 -8.36 -0.35
N ALA A 36 -3.13 -7.74 -0.74
CA ALA A 36 -2.86 -6.36 -0.36
C ALA A 36 -3.94 -5.42 -0.88
N GLY A 37 -4.28 -5.50 -2.16
CA GLY A 37 -5.31 -4.67 -2.77
C GLY A 37 -6.72 -4.97 -2.26
N ALA A 38 -7.04 -6.25 -1.98
CA ALA A 38 -8.36 -6.64 -1.49
C ALA A 38 -8.64 -6.11 -0.08
N HIS A 39 -7.60 -6.01 0.76
CA HIS A 39 -7.76 -5.74 2.19
C HIS A 39 -7.18 -4.41 2.67
N HIS A 40 -6.50 -3.61 1.82
CA HIS A 40 -5.84 -2.37 2.27
C HIS A 40 -6.78 -1.41 2.98
N ASP A 41 -8.02 -1.41 2.61
CA ASP A 41 -9.06 -0.48 3.02
C ASP A 41 -10.18 -1.11 3.87
N ASP A 42 -10.04 -2.32 4.39
CA ASP A 42 -11.07 -3.01 5.19
C ASP A 42 -11.60 -2.14 6.34
N GLY A 43 -10.73 -1.34 6.95
CA GLY A 43 -11.15 -0.43 8.03
C GLY A 43 -12.12 0.67 7.59
N LYS A 44 -12.26 0.93 6.28
CA LYS A 44 -13.30 1.83 5.75
C LYS A 44 -14.70 1.29 5.97
N ALA A 45 -14.86 -0.02 6.13
CA ALA A 45 -16.13 -0.64 6.50
C ALA A 45 -16.48 -0.51 7.99
N SER A 46 -15.64 0.15 8.80
CA SER A 46 -16.00 0.42 10.21
C SER A 46 -17.03 1.54 10.33
N ASN A 47 -17.93 1.41 11.32
CA ASN A 47 -18.90 2.46 11.64
C ASN A 47 -18.24 3.82 11.93
N GLY A 48 -17.02 3.80 12.53
CA GLY A 48 -16.26 5.00 12.80
C GLY A 48 -15.84 5.73 11.52
N PHE A 49 -15.37 4.99 10.51
CA PHE A 49 -14.99 5.58 9.23
C PHE A 49 -16.22 6.05 8.43
N GLN A 50 -17.30 5.27 8.40
CA GLN A 50 -18.55 5.64 7.72
C GLN A 50 -19.13 6.93 8.33
N LYS A 51 -19.11 7.06 9.65
CA LYS A 51 -19.51 8.30 10.33
C LYS A 51 -18.63 9.49 9.95
N ARG A 52 -17.31 9.28 9.78
CA ARG A 52 -16.42 10.32 9.27
C ARG A 52 -16.79 10.74 7.85
N LEU A 53 -17.01 9.78 6.96
CA LEU A 53 -17.30 10.02 5.55
C LEU A 53 -18.62 10.77 5.36
N LEU A 54 -19.67 10.33 6.05
CA LEU A 54 -21.04 10.82 5.84
C LEU A 54 -21.41 12.02 6.73
N HIS A 55 -20.75 12.17 7.88
CA HIS A 55 -21.12 13.15 8.92
C HIS A 55 -19.95 13.96 9.45
N ASN A 56 -18.82 13.99 8.70
CA ASN A 56 -17.61 14.74 9.08
C ASN A 56 -17.09 14.40 10.49
N GLY A 57 -17.13 13.12 10.87
CA GLY A 57 -16.61 12.62 12.13
C GLY A 57 -15.07 12.73 12.25
N PRO A 58 -14.48 12.35 13.40
CA PRO A 58 -13.05 12.40 13.62
C PRO A 58 -12.27 11.48 12.67
N LYS A 59 -10.96 11.74 12.51
CA LYS A 59 -10.07 10.87 11.72
C LYS A 59 -10.01 9.48 12.33
N VAL A 60 -10.10 8.47 11.49
CA VAL A 60 -10.08 7.05 11.85
C VAL A 60 -8.96 6.35 11.10
N ASP A 61 -8.21 5.51 11.80
CA ASP A 61 -7.22 4.61 11.20
C ASP A 61 -7.96 3.46 10.50
N HIS A 62 -7.98 3.47 9.19
CA HIS A 62 -8.64 2.45 8.37
C HIS A 62 -7.67 1.41 7.79
N ALA A 63 -6.39 1.76 7.67
CA ALA A 63 -5.40 0.87 7.04
C ALA A 63 -4.95 -0.27 7.96
N THR A 64 -5.04 -0.10 9.28
CA THR A 64 -4.53 -1.11 10.23
C THR A 64 -5.42 -2.36 10.30
N ALA A 65 -6.73 -2.25 10.09
CA ALA A 65 -7.64 -3.39 10.21
C ALA A 65 -7.28 -4.52 9.22
N GLY A 66 -7.26 -4.24 7.93
CA GLY A 66 -6.89 -5.22 6.90
C GLY A 66 -5.43 -5.67 7.01
N ALA A 67 -4.51 -4.74 7.33
CA ALA A 67 -3.11 -5.10 7.57
C ALA A 67 -2.96 -6.14 8.70
N MET A 68 -3.77 -6.05 9.75
CA MET A 68 -3.73 -7.03 10.84
C MET A 68 -4.36 -8.36 10.45
N ALA A 69 -5.38 -8.38 9.60
CA ALA A 69 -5.91 -9.62 9.04
C ALA A 69 -4.81 -10.37 8.24
N VAL A 70 -4.08 -9.67 7.38
CA VAL A 70 -2.94 -10.24 6.65
C VAL A 70 -1.80 -10.65 7.60
N ASN A 71 -1.50 -9.88 8.64
CA ASN A 71 -0.45 -10.23 9.60
C ASN A 71 -0.75 -11.54 10.38
N GLN A 72 -2.01 -11.89 10.57
CA GLN A 72 -2.39 -13.18 11.19
C GLN A 72 -1.92 -14.39 10.38
N THR A 73 -1.67 -14.23 9.09
CA THR A 73 -1.07 -15.26 8.23
C THR A 73 0.47 -15.25 8.24
N ASN A 74 1.10 -14.56 9.19
CA ASN A 74 2.56 -14.37 9.29
C ASN A 74 3.19 -13.64 8.09
N ASN A 75 2.47 -12.67 7.50
CA ASN A 75 2.93 -11.84 6.38
C ASN A 75 3.18 -10.39 6.83
N MET A 76 4.06 -10.19 7.82
CA MET A 76 4.33 -8.88 8.44
C MET A 76 4.78 -7.81 7.44
N LEU A 77 5.62 -8.14 6.46
CA LEU A 77 6.11 -7.15 5.49
C LEU A 77 4.98 -6.67 4.57
N LEU A 78 4.07 -7.57 4.16
CA LEU A 78 2.89 -7.20 3.39
C LEU A 78 1.93 -6.34 4.22
N ALA A 79 1.72 -6.70 5.48
CA ALA A 79 0.93 -5.89 6.42
C ALA A 79 1.53 -4.48 6.59
N ALA A 80 2.87 -4.34 6.61
CA ALA A 80 3.53 -3.04 6.65
C ALA A 80 3.26 -2.21 5.39
N CYS A 81 3.24 -2.83 4.20
CA CYS A 81 2.85 -2.16 2.95
C CYS A 81 1.43 -1.58 3.06
N MET A 82 0.49 -2.40 3.52
CA MET A 82 -0.91 -1.99 3.68
C MET A 82 -1.07 -0.88 4.73
N MET A 83 -0.39 -0.99 5.88
CA MET A 83 -0.39 0.09 6.88
C MET A 83 0.10 1.42 6.32
N GLY A 84 1.05 1.35 5.39
CA GLY A 84 1.76 2.51 4.86
C GLY A 84 1.13 3.16 3.63
N HIS A 85 0.11 2.58 3.00
CA HIS A 85 -0.34 2.98 1.65
C HIS A 85 -0.69 4.47 1.50
N HIS A 86 -1.05 5.16 2.58
CA HIS A 86 -1.24 6.62 2.58
C HIS A 86 -0.11 7.42 3.23
N SER A 87 0.83 6.80 3.93
CA SER A 87 1.80 7.52 4.78
C SER A 87 3.26 7.15 4.56
N GLY A 88 3.52 6.20 3.67
CA GLY A 88 4.83 5.59 3.49
C GLY A 88 5.02 4.32 4.34
N LEU A 89 5.97 3.47 3.94
CA LEU A 89 6.31 2.27 4.70
C LEU A 89 6.70 2.65 6.12
N PRO A 90 6.05 2.10 7.15
CA PRO A 90 6.37 2.42 8.53
C PRO A 90 7.70 1.78 8.94
N ASP A 91 8.44 2.42 9.81
CA ASP A 91 9.50 1.76 10.56
C ASP A 91 8.93 0.61 11.39
N LEU A 92 9.72 -0.44 11.58
CA LEU A 92 9.29 -1.57 12.40
C LEU A 92 8.93 -1.12 13.83
N GLY A 93 9.73 -0.24 14.38
CA GLY A 93 9.62 0.17 15.77
C GLY A 93 10.19 -0.86 16.74
N SER A 94 9.90 -0.69 18.02
CA SER A 94 10.37 -1.54 19.11
C SER A 94 9.25 -1.85 20.11
N PRO A 95 9.42 -2.85 20.99
CA PRO A 95 8.47 -3.14 22.05
C PRO A 95 8.21 -1.96 23.01
N ALA A 96 9.11 -0.97 23.05
CA ALA A 96 8.94 0.24 23.85
C ALA A 96 7.98 1.27 23.24
N ASN A 97 7.64 1.15 21.94
CA ASN A 97 6.72 2.08 21.31
C ASN A 97 5.32 1.99 21.93
N PRO A 98 4.71 3.12 22.33
CA PRO A 98 3.36 3.12 22.87
C PRO A 98 2.33 2.74 21.78
N PRO A 99 1.13 2.28 22.18
CA PRO A 99 0.02 2.09 21.24
C PRO A 99 -0.26 3.36 20.45
N GLY A 100 -0.33 3.24 19.12
CA GLY A 100 -0.59 4.37 18.21
C GLY A 100 0.66 5.14 17.77
N ALA A 101 1.87 4.80 18.22
CA ALA A 101 3.09 5.32 17.63
C ALA A 101 3.10 5.04 16.11
N PRO A 102 3.69 5.93 15.26
CA PRO A 102 3.68 5.80 13.80
C PRO A 102 4.67 4.74 13.30
N THR A 103 4.71 3.59 13.98
CA THR A 103 5.53 2.42 13.65
C THR A 103 4.63 1.20 13.50
N PHE A 104 5.13 0.14 12.85
CA PHE A 104 4.39 -1.12 12.75
C PHE A 104 3.99 -1.64 14.14
N VAL A 105 4.95 -1.74 15.07
CA VAL A 105 4.70 -2.23 16.43
C VAL A 105 3.70 -1.32 17.18
N GLY A 106 3.82 0.00 17.03
CA GLY A 106 2.91 0.94 17.69
C GLY A 106 1.46 0.78 17.21
N ARG A 107 1.26 0.62 15.90
CA ARG A 107 -0.07 0.40 15.31
C ARG A 107 -0.61 -1.00 15.62
N TRP A 108 0.24 -2.03 15.62
CA TRP A 108 -0.12 -3.37 16.05
C TRP A 108 -0.59 -3.39 17.51
N ARG A 109 0.15 -2.72 18.42
CA ARG A 109 -0.25 -2.59 19.84
C ARG A 109 -1.56 -1.84 20.02
N LYS A 110 -1.82 -0.81 19.20
CA LYS A 110 -3.10 -0.11 19.16
C LYS A 110 -4.25 -1.05 18.79
N TRP A 111 -4.01 -1.92 17.79
CA TRP A 111 -4.98 -2.94 17.39
C TRP A 111 -5.22 -3.97 18.51
N LEU A 112 -4.15 -4.49 19.14
CA LEU A 112 -4.27 -5.42 20.28
C LEU A 112 -5.05 -4.81 21.45
N ALA A 113 -4.88 -3.52 21.70
CA ALA A 113 -5.61 -2.78 22.73
C ALA A 113 -7.06 -2.46 22.34
N LYS A 114 -7.56 -2.95 21.17
CA LYS A 114 -8.90 -2.69 20.65
C LYS A 114 -9.23 -1.19 20.49
N GLN A 115 -8.21 -0.39 20.18
CA GLN A 115 -8.33 1.06 19.96
C GLN A 115 -8.49 1.43 18.47
N ILE A 116 -8.58 0.44 17.60
CA ILE A 116 -8.94 0.56 16.19
C ILE A 116 -10.42 0.19 16.08
N PRO A 117 -11.26 1.01 15.43
CA PRO A 117 -12.65 0.65 15.21
C PRO A 117 -12.75 -0.69 14.47
N PRO A 118 -13.58 -1.62 14.96
CA PRO A 118 -13.79 -2.88 14.27
C PRO A 118 -14.47 -2.66 12.92
N VAL A 119 -14.17 -3.51 11.97
CA VAL A 119 -14.92 -3.64 10.74
C VAL A 119 -16.35 -4.05 11.09
N ASP A 120 -17.33 -3.52 10.38
CA ASP A 120 -18.73 -3.87 10.57
C ASP A 120 -18.90 -5.40 10.32
N PRO A 121 -19.46 -6.16 11.27
CA PRO A 121 -19.62 -7.60 11.13
C PRO A 121 -20.54 -7.99 9.95
N ASP A 122 -21.42 -7.09 9.53
CA ASP A 122 -22.32 -7.32 8.40
C ASP A 122 -21.63 -7.01 7.04
N TYR A 123 -20.45 -6.40 7.06
CA TYR A 123 -19.67 -6.18 5.84
C TYR A 123 -18.91 -7.45 5.47
N PRO A 124 -19.14 -8.03 4.27
CA PRO A 124 -18.52 -9.30 3.87
C PRO A 124 -17.05 -9.11 3.46
N VAL A 125 -16.15 -9.06 4.44
CA VAL A 125 -14.70 -9.13 4.18
C VAL A 125 -14.34 -10.55 3.75
N PRO A 126 -13.70 -10.74 2.60
CA PRO A 126 -13.24 -12.07 2.20
C PRO A 126 -12.14 -12.57 3.17
N PRO A 127 -11.96 -13.88 3.34
CA PRO A 127 -10.86 -14.41 4.13
C PRO A 127 -9.53 -14.19 3.41
N VAL A 128 -8.47 -13.84 4.15
CA VAL A 128 -7.10 -13.75 3.61
C VAL A 128 -6.59 -15.16 3.28
N VAL A 129 -6.17 -15.38 2.04
CA VAL A 129 -5.68 -16.67 1.54
C VAL A 129 -4.22 -16.56 1.10
N LEU A 130 -3.30 -16.56 2.06
CA LEU A 130 -1.86 -16.49 1.81
C LEU A 130 -1.10 -17.59 2.54
N PRO A 131 -0.07 -18.18 1.91
CA PRO A 131 0.90 -18.98 2.63
C PRO A 131 1.67 -18.08 3.60
N ALA A 132 1.97 -18.61 4.78
CA ALA A 132 2.79 -17.89 5.76
C ALA A 132 4.18 -17.56 5.19
N ARG A 133 4.60 -16.31 5.35
CA ARG A 133 5.92 -15.83 4.94
C ARG A 133 6.62 -15.12 6.11
N PRO A 134 7.04 -15.87 7.14
CA PRO A 134 7.70 -15.28 8.30
C PRO A 134 9.09 -14.76 7.93
N VAL A 135 9.36 -13.50 8.23
CA VAL A 135 10.65 -12.88 8.01
C VAL A 135 11.26 -12.52 9.35
N ARG A 136 12.35 -13.19 9.73
CA ARG A 136 13.06 -12.92 10.98
C ARG A 136 14.07 -11.78 10.85
N LYS A 137 14.81 -11.74 9.74
CA LYS A 137 15.76 -10.67 9.39
C LYS A 137 15.59 -10.40 7.90
N PRO A 138 15.02 -9.25 7.51
CA PRO A 138 14.85 -8.93 6.11
C PRO A 138 16.21 -8.86 5.41
N SER A 139 16.36 -9.61 4.33
CA SER A 139 17.48 -9.48 3.40
C SER A 139 17.29 -8.24 2.52
N LEU A 140 18.33 -7.85 1.79
CA LEU A 140 18.22 -6.80 0.77
C LEU A 140 17.15 -7.14 -0.27
N ALA A 141 17.08 -8.40 -0.69
CA ALA A 141 16.08 -8.88 -1.64
C ALA A 141 14.65 -8.74 -1.09
N GLU A 142 14.43 -9.09 0.17
CA GLU A 142 13.11 -8.91 0.81
C GLU A 142 12.75 -7.45 1.04
N SER A 143 13.74 -6.62 1.38
CA SER A 143 13.53 -5.17 1.48
C SER A 143 13.15 -4.57 0.12
N PHE A 144 13.79 -5.01 -0.96
CA PHE A 144 13.47 -4.60 -2.32
C PHE A 144 12.07 -5.09 -2.72
N ARG A 145 11.79 -6.40 -2.51
CA ARG A 145 10.46 -6.98 -2.78
C ARG A 145 9.34 -6.24 -2.04
N THR A 146 9.56 -5.89 -0.77
CA THR A 146 8.58 -5.13 0.02
C THR A 146 8.28 -3.78 -0.60
N ARG A 147 9.32 -3.05 -1.04
CA ARG A 147 9.13 -1.76 -1.73
C ARG A 147 8.41 -1.90 -3.06
N MET A 148 8.68 -2.97 -3.81
CA MET A 148 7.96 -3.26 -5.05
C MET A 148 6.48 -3.56 -4.78
N LEU A 149 6.16 -4.40 -3.80
CA LEU A 149 4.78 -4.66 -3.39
C LEU A 149 4.06 -3.39 -2.91
N TYR A 150 4.75 -2.57 -2.12
CA TYR A 150 4.23 -1.28 -1.67
C TYR A 150 3.91 -0.37 -2.86
N SER A 151 4.83 -0.25 -3.83
CA SER A 151 4.62 0.53 -5.06
C SER A 151 3.43 0.01 -5.86
N CYS A 152 3.33 -1.32 -6.06
CA CYS A 152 2.20 -1.94 -6.74
C CYS A 152 0.87 -1.62 -6.07
N LEU A 153 0.81 -1.66 -4.74
CA LEU A 153 -0.41 -1.34 -4.00
C LEU A 153 -0.80 0.13 -4.18
N VAL A 154 0.14 1.05 -3.98
CA VAL A 154 -0.13 2.50 -4.09
C VAL A 154 -0.55 2.87 -5.52
N ASP A 155 0.13 2.33 -6.53
CA ASP A 155 -0.23 2.57 -7.93
C ASP A 155 -1.61 1.99 -8.25
N ALA A 156 -1.92 0.79 -7.76
CA ALA A 156 -3.21 0.13 -8.01
C ALA A 156 -4.38 0.90 -7.38
N ASP A 157 -4.23 1.36 -6.14
CA ASP A 157 -5.21 2.16 -5.39
C ASP A 157 -5.48 3.49 -6.13
N TYR A 158 -4.41 4.20 -6.50
CA TYR A 158 -4.50 5.44 -7.26
C TYR A 158 -5.18 5.24 -8.61
N LEU A 159 -4.78 4.22 -9.38
CA LEU A 159 -5.30 3.97 -10.72
C LEU A 159 -6.76 3.51 -10.71
N ASP A 160 -7.19 2.76 -9.70
CA ASP A 160 -8.59 2.38 -9.55
C ASP A 160 -9.46 3.60 -9.25
N THR A 161 -9.00 4.46 -8.34
CA THR A 161 -9.67 5.73 -8.04
C THR A 161 -9.72 6.65 -9.25
N GLU A 162 -8.60 6.81 -9.99
CA GLU A 162 -8.54 7.62 -11.21
C GLU A 162 -9.51 7.12 -12.28
N GLN A 163 -9.56 5.79 -12.51
CA GLN A 163 -10.48 5.21 -13.48
C GLN A 163 -11.95 5.46 -13.10
N PHE A 164 -12.27 5.36 -11.82
CA PHE A 164 -13.63 5.66 -11.35
C PHE A 164 -14.01 7.12 -11.56
N MET A 165 -13.09 8.04 -11.28
CA MET A 165 -13.33 9.50 -11.37
C MET A 165 -13.34 10.03 -12.80
N ASN A 166 -12.42 9.56 -13.65
CA ASN A 166 -12.13 10.14 -14.95
C ASN A 166 -12.46 9.20 -16.12
N GLY A 167 -12.89 7.96 -15.86
CA GLY A 167 -12.98 6.91 -16.87
C GLY A 167 -11.60 6.40 -17.32
N GLU A 168 -11.55 5.74 -18.47
CA GLU A 168 -10.28 5.27 -19.02
C GLU A 168 -9.42 6.46 -19.47
N THR A 169 -8.30 6.64 -18.78
CA THR A 169 -7.29 7.64 -19.15
C THR A 169 -6.27 6.98 -20.07
N PRO A 170 -6.17 7.37 -21.36
CA PRO A 170 -5.18 6.83 -22.26
C PRO A 170 -3.77 7.14 -21.73
N ARG A 171 -3.01 6.12 -21.44
CA ARG A 171 -1.59 6.25 -21.08
C ARG A 171 -0.78 5.95 -22.31
N GLY A 172 0.04 6.93 -22.74
CA GLY A 172 0.98 6.71 -23.83
C GLY A 172 1.93 5.56 -23.52
N THR A 173 2.36 4.84 -24.53
CA THR A 173 3.49 3.93 -24.39
C THR A 173 4.72 4.80 -24.09
N GLY A 174 5.22 4.70 -22.86
CA GLY A 174 6.48 5.34 -22.49
C GLY A 174 7.64 4.80 -23.35
N ASP A 175 8.78 5.47 -23.30
CA ASP A 175 10.00 4.93 -23.90
C ASP A 175 10.38 3.60 -23.21
N ASP A 176 10.93 2.66 -23.97
CA ASP A 176 11.45 1.43 -23.42
C ASP A 176 12.61 1.68 -22.43
N MET A 177 12.85 0.74 -21.53
CA MET A 177 13.88 0.85 -20.50
C MET A 177 15.27 1.09 -21.05
N LYS A 178 15.59 0.56 -22.23
CA LYS A 178 16.88 0.77 -22.89
C LYS A 178 17.03 2.21 -23.35
N THR A 179 15.99 2.79 -23.90
CA THR A 179 15.96 4.20 -24.31
C THR A 179 16.10 5.11 -23.09
N LEU A 180 15.39 4.81 -21.99
CA LEU A 180 15.50 5.57 -20.75
C LEU A 180 16.90 5.46 -20.13
N LEU A 181 17.50 4.27 -20.11
CA LEU A 181 18.86 4.05 -19.65
C LEU A 181 19.87 4.86 -20.50
N ASN A 182 19.73 4.84 -21.80
CA ASN A 182 20.62 5.60 -22.69
C ASN A 182 20.49 7.12 -22.50
N ARG A 183 19.29 7.62 -22.19
CA ARG A 183 19.07 9.04 -21.85
C ARG A 183 19.71 9.39 -20.52
N LEU A 184 19.51 8.55 -19.53
CA LEU A 184 20.13 8.71 -18.21
C LEU A 184 21.66 8.72 -18.35
N GLN A 185 22.23 7.75 -19.06
CA GLN A 185 23.69 7.66 -19.27
C GLN A 185 24.23 8.94 -19.92
N ARG A 186 23.59 9.42 -21.00
CA ARG A 186 23.98 10.69 -21.65
C ARG A 186 23.87 11.89 -20.70
N HIS A 187 22.90 11.89 -19.79
CA HIS A 187 22.75 12.93 -18.80
C HIS A 187 23.87 12.90 -17.77
N LEU A 188 24.23 11.72 -17.28
CA LEU A 188 25.34 11.52 -16.33
C LEU A 188 26.71 11.82 -16.95
N ASP A 189 26.88 11.57 -18.26
CA ASP A 189 28.13 11.85 -18.98
C ASP A 189 28.50 13.35 -18.94
N LYS A 190 27.55 14.25 -18.76
CA LYS A 190 27.81 15.70 -18.60
C LYS A 190 28.60 16.01 -17.32
N TRP A 191 28.58 15.11 -16.34
CA TRP A 191 29.22 15.30 -15.04
C TRP A 191 30.47 14.45 -14.83
N LYS A 192 30.94 13.74 -15.87
CA LYS A 192 32.15 12.93 -15.81
C LYS A 192 33.44 13.74 -15.63
N ASN A 193 33.38 15.04 -15.98
CA ASN A 193 34.52 15.97 -15.82
C ASN A 193 34.11 17.11 -14.89
N PRO A 194 34.10 16.91 -13.59
CA PRO A 194 33.66 17.92 -12.64
C PRO A 194 34.64 19.12 -12.64
N THR A 195 34.05 20.32 -12.69
CA THR A 195 34.83 21.58 -12.73
C THR A 195 35.09 22.18 -11.36
N THR A 196 34.53 21.61 -10.29
CA THR A 196 34.68 22.09 -8.90
C THR A 196 35.30 21.00 -8.03
N GLU A 197 36.11 21.41 -7.03
CA GLU A 197 36.70 20.48 -6.05
C GLU A 197 35.64 19.61 -5.33
N LEU A 198 34.50 20.20 -4.99
CA LEU A 198 33.43 19.49 -4.32
C LEU A 198 32.86 18.33 -5.16
N ASN A 199 32.87 18.47 -6.46
CA ASN A 199 32.33 17.44 -7.38
C ASN A 199 33.42 16.43 -7.82
N GLN A 200 34.66 16.59 -7.35
CA GLN A 200 35.76 15.67 -7.60
C GLN A 200 35.92 14.61 -6.49
N LEU A 201 35.17 14.76 -5.38
CA LEU A 201 35.10 13.82 -4.28
C LEU A 201 34.05 12.74 -4.56
#